data_e5fad8e51c0a6739a873298f08fc5474
#
_entry.id   e5fad8e51c0a6739a873298f08fc5474
#
_cell.length_a   1.000
_cell.length_b   1.000
_cell.length_c   1.000
_cell.angle_alpha   90.00
_cell.angle_beta   90.00
_cell.angle_gamma   90.00
#
_symmetry.space_group_name_H-M   'P 1'
#
loop_
_entity.id
_entity.type
_entity.pdbx_description
1 polymer ?
#
loop_
_entity_poly.entity_id
_entity_poly.type
_entity_poly.pdbx_seq_one_letter_code
_entity_poly.pdbx_strand_id
1 'polypeptide(L)'
;MNGKKVLFVSSEVIPYLPNNDISSLTYNLPKMVNANGGQTRIFIPKYGIINERRHQLHEVIRLSGMNLIIDDIDMPLIIKVASIPKERMQVYFIDNDEYFKKRGVNLDEKKKLYKDNDERAIFFAKGVVETIKKLNWSPDIIHVHGWIASILPLYLKEYYKDDPIFTNSKVVVSVYGNEISGSLNPKMVSKIKFDEIESDTLSVLEKPTYLDLFKNAVLNSDGVVIASDQTDPSIVELANAQNKPVLKCGFKEGFKKEYLEFYSSKILS
;
A
#
# COMPACT_ATOMS: atom_id res chain seq x y z
N MET A 1 11.71 -7.78 -16.60
CA MET A 1 11.80 -6.76 -15.51
C MET A 1 13.19 -6.08 -15.43
N ASN A 2 14.11 -6.38 -16.37
CA ASN A 2 15.46 -5.84 -16.31
C ASN A 2 15.51 -4.31 -16.19
N GLY A 3 16.22 -3.81 -15.18
CA GLY A 3 16.33 -2.39 -14.86
C GLY A 3 15.07 -1.72 -14.29
N LYS A 4 13.93 -2.40 -14.24
CA LYS A 4 12.68 -1.85 -13.76
C LYS A 4 12.63 -1.77 -12.22
N LYS A 5 12.04 -0.70 -11.72
CA LYS A 5 11.88 -0.43 -10.28
C LYS A 5 10.44 -0.66 -9.85
N VAL A 6 10.21 -1.56 -8.91
CA VAL A 6 8.88 -1.86 -8.40
C VAL A 6 8.80 -1.57 -6.91
N LEU A 7 7.89 -0.67 -6.56
CA LEU A 7 7.55 -0.33 -5.18
C LEU A 7 6.38 -1.20 -4.72
N PHE A 8 6.57 -1.95 -3.65
CA PHE A 8 5.51 -2.69 -2.98
C PHE A 8 5.08 -1.94 -1.73
N VAL A 9 3.82 -1.55 -1.67
CA VAL A 9 3.22 -0.86 -0.53
C VAL A 9 2.13 -1.75 0.04
N SER A 10 2.32 -2.24 1.26
CA SER A 10 1.48 -3.31 1.79
C SER A 10 1.08 -3.10 3.24
N SER A 11 -0.05 -3.68 3.62
CA SER A 11 -0.41 -3.81 5.02
C SER A 11 0.52 -4.77 5.77
N GLU A 12 1.06 -5.80 5.09
CA GLU A 12 1.76 -6.91 5.74
C GLU A 12 2.84 -7.50 4.86
N VAL A 13 3.90 -8.04 5.50
CA VAL A 13 4.94 -8.87 4.86
C VAL A 13 5.57 -9.84 5.87
N ILE A 14 5.83 -11.08 5.46
CA ILE A 14 6.65 -12.01 6.24
C ILE A 14 8.14 -11.62 6.16
N PRO A 15 8.94 -11.82 7.22
CA PRO A 15 8.64 -12.48 8.48
C PRO A 15 8.18 -11.55 9.61
N TYR A 16 7.82 -10.30 9.32
CA TYR A 16 7.50 -9.29 10.33
C TYR A 16 6.09 -9.46 10.88
N LEU A 17 5.19 -10.00 10.07
CA LEU A 17 3.79 -10.26 10.39
C LEU A 17 3.42 -11.70 10.06
N PRO A 18 2.27 -12.21 10.56
CA PRO A 18 1.83 -13.58 10.32
C PRO A 18 1.73 -13.92 8.83
N ASN A 19 1.87 -15.21 8.52
CA ASN A 19 1.73 -15.69 7.16
C ASN A 19 0.25 -15.72 6.73
N ASN A 20 -0.06 -15.00 5.67
CA ASN A 20 -1.33 -14.98 4.96
C ASN A 20 -1.06 -14.65 3.48
N ASP A 21 -2.09 -14.56 2.65
CA ASP A 21 -1.94 -14.31 1.21
C ASP A 21 -1.26 -12.96 0.93
N ILE A 22 -1.62 -11.89 1.66
CA ILE A 22 -1.03 -10.55 1.51
C ILE A 22 0.46 -10.61 1.85
N SER A 23 0.79 -11.10 3.04
CA SER A 23 2.17 -11.15 3.52
C SER A 23 3.06 -12.06 2.69
N SER A 24 2.49 -13.15 2.14
CA SER A 24 3.17 -14.10 1.25
C SER A 24 3.43 -13.50 -0.12
N LEU A 25 2.43 -12.86 -0.74
CA LEU A 25 2.61 -12.18 -2.04
C LEU A 25 3.58 -11.03 -1.91
N THR A 26 3.46 -10.19 -0.86
CA THR A 26 4.38 -9.07 -0.61
C THR A 26 5.83 -9.50 -0.38
N TYR A 27 6.06 -10.74 0.07
CA TYR A 27 7.40 -11.32 0.15
C TYR A 27 7.88 -11.90 -1.19
N ASN A 28 7.02 -12.66 -1.87
CA ASN A 28 7.44 -13.44 -3.03
C ASN A 28 7.52 -12.64 -4.34
N LEU A 29 6.67 -11.62 -4.51
CA LEU A 29 6.69 -10.78 -5.73
C LEU A 29 7.96 -9.93 -5.83
N PRO A 30 8.44 -9.24 -4.78
CA PRO A 30 9.73 -8.55 -4.84
C PRO A 30 10.89 -9.49 -5.15
N LYS A 31 10.89 -10.69 -4.56
CA LYS A 31 11.89 -11.71 -4.85
C LYS A 31 11.88 -12.13 -6.32
N MET A 32 10.71 -12.32 -6.91
CA MET A 32 10.54 -12.60 -8.33
C MET A 32 11.09 -11.44 -9.20
N VAL A 33 10.72 -10.20 -8.89
CA VAL A 33 11.19 -9.01 -9.63
C VAL A 33 12.72 -8.91 -9.60
N ASN A 34 13.33 -9.06 -8.42
CA ASN A 34 14.78 -9.02 -8.27
C ASN A 34 15.48 -10.16 -9.04
N ALA A 35 14.92 -11.38 -9.01
CA ALA A 35 15.44 -12.52 -9.78
C ALA A 35 15.38 -12.32 -11.31
N ASN A 36 14.51 -11.41 -11.78
CA ASN A 36 14.38 -11.04 -13.19
C ASN A 36 15.05 -9.69 -13.53
N GLY A 37 16.05 -9.27 -12.73
CA GLY A 37 16.87 -8.10 -13.00
C GLY A 37 16.25 -6.75 -12.64
N GLY A 38 15.10 -6.75 -11.95
CA GLY A 38 14.49 -5.54 -11.42
C GLY A 38 15.06 -5.13 -10.07
N GLN A 39 14.59 -4.00 -9.56
CA GLN A 39 14.91 -3.48 -8.24
C GLN A 39 13.62 -3.29 -7.46
N THR A 40 13.63 -3.60 -6.17
CA THR A 40 12.42 -3.51 -5.34
C THR A 40 12.66 -2.77 -4.05
N ARG A 41 11.61 -2.11 -3.56
CA ARG A 41 11.47 -1.61 -2.20
C ARG A 41 10.12 -2.02 -1.66
N ILE A 42 10.05 -2.31 -0.36
CA ILE A 42 8.83 -2.74 0.31
C ILE A 42 8.55 -1.75 1.43
N PHE A 43 7.31 -1.28 1.53
CA PHE A 43 6.85 -0.38 2.59
C PHE A 43 5.69 -1.01 3.32
N ILE A 44 5.74 -1.02 4.65
CA ILE A 44 4.66 -1.43 5.55
C ILE A 44 4.55 -0.47 6.74
N PRO A 45 3.41 -0.42 7.44
CA PRO A 45 3.34 0.28 8.71
C PRO A 45 4.16 -0.46 9.78
N LYS A 46 4.73 0.30 10.70
CA LYS A 46 5.43 -0.25 11.85
C LYS A 46 4.45 -0.54 12.99
N TYR A 47 3.61 -1.54 12.84
CA TYR A 47 2.70 -1.92 13.91
C TYR A 47 3.41 -2.29 15.22
N GLY A 48 2.78 -2.00 16.34
CA GLY A 48 3.31 -2.28 17.67
C GLY A 48 3.60 -3.75 17.96
N ILE A 49 2.95 -4.65 17.24
CA ILE A 49 3.18 -6.11 17.32
C ILE A 49 4.49 -6.56 16.64
N ILE A 50 5.14 -5.70 15.85
CA ILE A 50 6.42 -6.00 15.20
C ILE A 50 7.55 -5.81 16.23
N ASN A 51 8.26 -6.90 16.53
CA ASN A 51 9.38 -6.88 17.47
C ASN A 51 10.65 -6.31 16.81
N GLU A 52 10.98 -5.07 17.14
CA GLU A 52 12.10 -4.33 16.55
C GLU A 52 13.45 -5.01 16.80
N ARG A 53 13.68 -5.51 18.03
CA ARG A 53 14.95 -6.16 18.39
C ARG A 53 15.14 -7.47 17.63
N ARG A 54 14.09 -8.29 17.58
CA ARG A 54 14.12 -9.58 16.86
C ARG A 54 14.45 -9.40 15.39
N HIS A 55 13.90 -8.37 14.77
CA HIS A 55 14.04 -8.11 13.34
C HIS A 55 15.09 -7.05 12.99
N GLN A 56 15.84 -6.57 14.01
CA GLN A 56 16.93 -5.61 13.84
C GLN A 56 16.49 -4.33 13.09
N LEU A 57 15.31 -3.81 13.43
CA LEU A 57 14.85 -2.55 12.87
C LEU A 57 15.72 -1.42 13.43
N HIS A 58 16.16 -0.53 12.56
CA HIS A 58 16.88 0.68 12.96
C HIS A 58 16.26 1.91 12.28
N GLU A 59 16.24 3.01 12.99
CA GLU A 59 15.74 4.27 12.48
C GLU A 59 16.73 4.87 11.48
N VAL A 60 16.19 5.42 10.39
CA VAL A 60 16.96 6.14 9.37
C VAL A 60 16.74 7.64 9.58
N ILE A 61 17.59 8.26 10.39
CA ILE A 61 17.48 9.66 10.83
C ILE A 61 17.27 10.62 9.64
N ARG A 62 18.02 10.45 8.55
CA ARG A 62 17.91 11.33 7.36
C ARG A 62 16.55 11.27 6.66
N LEU A 63 15.78 10.22 6.87
CA LEU A 63 14.43 10.02 6.32
C LEU A 63 13.34 10.42 7.31
N SER A 64 13.65 10.38 8.60
CA SER A 64 12.75 10.74 9.70
C SER A 64 12.66 12.26 9.94
N GLY A 65 11.83 12.68 10.89
CA GLY A 65 11.75 14.04 11.41
C GLY A 65 10.94 15.02 10.56
N MET A 66 10.27 14.55 9.50
CA MET A 66 9.27 15.34 8.78
C MET A 66 7.93 15.22 9.50
N ASN A 67 7.18 16.31 9.62
CA ASN A 67 5.78 16.27 10.04
C ASN A 67 4.89 16.13 8.83
N LEU A 68 3.92 15.22 8.92
CA LEU A 68 2.82 15.07 7.97
C LEU A 68 1.56 15.67 8.60
N ILE A 69 0.91 16.56 7.88
CA ILE A 69 -0.37 17.12 8.33
C ILE A 69 -1.46 16.11 8.02
N ILE A 70 -2.19 15.67 9.03
CA ILE A 70 -3.35 14.77 8.91
C ILE A 70 -4.54 15.50 9.53
N ASP A 71 -5.52 15.85 8.69
CA ASP A 71 -6.57 16.80 9.07
C ASP A 71 -5.92 18.15 9.45
N ASP A 72 -5.98 18.57 10.71
CA ASP A 72 -5.35 19.80 11.23
C ASP A 72 -4.20 19.53 12.22
N ILE A 73 -3.70 18.28 12.26
CA ILE A 73 -2.70 17.84 13.25
C ILE A 73 -1.38 17.48 12.58
N ASP A 74 -0.27 18.01 13.11
CA ASP A 74 1.08 17.63 12.74
C ASP A 74 1.47 16.28 13.35
N MET A 75 1.74 15.30 12.48
CA MET A 75 2.13 13.96 12.86
C MET A 75 3.57 13.67 12.44
N PRO A 76 4.50 13.45 13.38
CA PRO A 76 5.89 13.16 13.05
C PRO A 76 6.04 11.83 12.33
N LEU A 77 6.75 11.87 11.19
CA LEU A 77 7.10 10.70 10.40
C LEU A 77 8.43 10.14 10.87
N ILE A 78 8.41 8.89 11.30
CA ILE A 78 9.60 8.11 11.66
C ILE A 78 9.75 6.97 10.65
N ILE A 79 10.96 6.79 10.13
CA ILE A 79 11.27 5.73 9.17
C ILE A 79 12.25 4.77 9.79
N LYS A 80 11.84 3.51 9.88
CA LYS A 80 12.73 2.41 10.26
C LYS A 80 12.97 1.49 9.07
N VAL A 81 14.10 0.81 9.05
CA VAL A 81 14.47 -0.11 7.97
C VAL A 81 15.00 -1.40 8.57
N ALA A 82 14.65 -2.50 7.94
CA ALA A 82 15.29 -3.79 8.16
C ALA A 82 15.44 -4.53 6.82
N SER A 83 16.37 -5.48 6.78
CA SER A 83 16.52 -6.37 5.62
C SER A 83 15.87 -7.72 5.91
N ILE A 84 15.16 -8.27 4.93
CA ILE A 84 14.68 -9.65 5.03
C ILE A 84 15.90 -10.57 5.00
N PRO A 85 16.11 -11.43 6.02
CA PRO A 85 17.27 -12.29 6.09
C PRO A 85 17.44 -13.14 4.82
N LYS A 86 18.69 -13.23 4.31
CA LYS A 86 19.10 -14.02 3.12
C LYS A 86 18.59 -13.53 1.75
N GLU A 87 17.63 -12.59 1.69
CA GLU A 87 17.00 -12.17 0.43
C GLU A 87 17.52 -10.82 -0.09
N ARG A 88 18.30 -10.07 0.70
CA ARG A 88 18.80 -8.71 0.38
C ARG A 88 17.67 -7.72 0.01
N MET A 89 16.44 -7.98 0.48
CA MET A 89 15.30 -7.09 0.27
C MET A 89 15.16 -6.16 1.46
N GLN A 90 15.11 -4.86 1.19
CA GLN A 90 14.89 -3.84 2.21
C GLN A 90 13.41 -3.58 2.43
N VAL A 91 12.99 -3.57 3.69
CA VAL A 91 11.65 -3.19 4.12
C VAL A 91 11.74 -1.89 4.90
N TYR A 92 10.99 -0.91 4.47
CA TYR A 92 10.82 0.40 5.10
C TYR A 92 9.54 0.38 5.93
N PHE A 93 9.65 0.79 7.17
CA PHE A 93 8.55 0.84 8.12
C PHE A 93 8.17 2.30 8.34
N ILE A 94 6.93 2.64 7.98
CA ILE A 94 6.32 3.93 8.28
C ILE A 94 5.85 3.88 9.73
N ASP A 95 6.41 4.70 10.59
CA ASP A 95 6.17 4.70 12.03
C ASP A 95 5.70 6.06 12.52
N ASN A 96 4.84 6.01 13.53
CA ASN A 96 4.38 7.15 14.32
C ASN A 96 3.89 6.61 15.66
N ASP A 97 4.24 7.28 16.75
CA ASP A 97 3.92 6.81 18.09
C ASP A 97 2.41 6.71 18.35
N GLU A 98 1.62 7.67 17.86
CA GLU A 98 0.17 7.70 18.06
C GLU A 98 -0.53 6.62 17.23
N TYR A 99 -0.16 6.50 15.94
CA TYR A 99 -0.86 5.61 15.02
C TYR A 99 -0.42 4.14 15.12
N PHE A 100 0.84 3.85 15.50
CA PHE A 100 1.36 2.48 15.34
C PHE A 100 2.01 1.88 16.57
N LYS A 101 2.59 2.65 17.50
CA LYS A 101 3.51 2.13 18.55
C LYS A 101 2.98 0.97 19.39
N LYS A 102 1.72 1.02 19.80
CA LYS A 102 1.09 -0.01 20.65
C LYS A 102 -0.13 -0.65 20.00
N ARG A 103 -0.22 -0.60 18.68
CA ARG A 103 -1.43 -1.00 17.96
C ARG A 103 -1.18 -2.17 17.01
N GLY A 104 -2.18 -3.01 16.84
CA GLY A 104 -2.22 -4.06 15.83
C GLY A 104 -2.51 -3.51 14.42
N VAL A 105 -2.81 -4.42 13.51
CA VAL A 105 -3.04 -4.08 12.10
C VAL A 105 -4.24 -3.14 11.95
N ASN A 106 -5.44 -3.57 12.38
CA ASN A 106 -6.68 -2.81 12.19
C ASN A 106 -7.64 -2.87 13.38
N LEU A 107 -7.43 -3.78 14.34
CA LEU A 107 -8.33 -4.04 15.47
C LEU A 107 -7.63 -3.82 16.80
N ASP A 108 -8.39 -3.30 17.77
CA ASP A 108 -8.00 -3.21 19.16
C ASP A 108 -8.07 -4.58 19.89
N GLU A 109 -7.71 -4.61 21.17
CA GLU A 109 -7.77 -5.81 22.01
C GLU A 109 -9.19 -6.38 22.17
N LYS A 110 -10.22 -5.56 21.95
CA LYS A 110 -11.65 -5.94 21.98
C LYS A 110 -12.16 -6.35 20.61
N LYS A 111 -11.28 -6.53 19.63
CA LYS A 111 -11.61 -6.86 18.23
C LYS A 111 -12.49 -5.82 17.55
N LYS A 112 -12.40 -4.56 17.94
CA LYS A 112 -13.05 -3.43 17.28
C LYS A 112 -12.05 -2.68 16.40
N LEU A 113 -12.52 -2.15 15.29
CA LEU A 113 -11.71 -1.27 14.45
C LEU A 113 -11.23 -0.06 15.26
N TYR A 114 -9.95 0.30 15.10
CA TYR A 114 -9.50 1.58 15.63
C TYR A 114 -10.28 2.73 14.99
N LYS A 115 -10.67 3.71 15.81
CA LYS A 115 -11.51 4.83 15.35
C LYS A 115 -10.81 5.73 14.33
N ASP A 116 -9.49 5.72 14.34
CA ASP A 116 -8.59 6.51 13.51
C ASP A 116 -7.91 5.69 12.40
N ASN A 117 -8.47 4.56 12.01
CA ASN A 117 -7.94 3.77 10.89
C ASN A 117 -7.95 4.54 9.56
N ASP A 118 -8.84 5.49 9.38
CA ASP A 118 -8.86 6.43 8.25
C ASP A 118 -7.62 7.33 8.26
N GLU A 119 -7.27 7.94 9.40
CA GLU A 119 -6.07 8.76 9.55
C GLU A 119 -4.79 7.92 9.37
N ARG A 120 -4.77 6.69 9.91
CA ARG A 120 -3.66 5.76 9.75
C ARG A 120 -3.40 5.44 8.27
N ALA A 121 -4.46 5.27 7.47
CA ALA A 121 -4.34 5.03 6.04
C ALA A 121 -3.82 6.28 5.30
N ILE A 122 -4.32 7.46 5.63
CA ILE A 122 -3.85 8.74 5.06
C ILE A 122 -2.37 8.97 5.42
N PHE A 123 -2.02 8.83 6.70
CA PHE A 123 -0.64 8.98 7.17
C PHE A 123 0.31 7.99 6.47
N PHE A 124 -0.10 6.74 6.35
CA PHE A 124 0.70 5.72 5.68
C PHE A 124 0.93 6.06 4.20
N ALA A 125 -0.10 6.46 3.47
CA ALA A 125 0.01 6.85 2.06
C ALA A 125 0.97 8.04 1.88
N LYS A 126 0.78 9.13 2.64
CA LYS A 126 1.67 10.32 2.60
C LYS A 126 3.09 9.96 3.01
N GLY A 127 3.26 9.17 4.08
CA GLY A 127 4.57 8.74 4.57
C GLY A 127 5.37 7.93 3.56
N VAL A 128 4.72 7.03 2.82
CA VAL A 128 5.36 6.28 1.73
C VAL A 128 5.86 7.23 0.64
N VAL A 129 4.99 8.11 0.15
CA VAL A 129 5.33 9.04 -0.94
C VAL A 129 6.48 9.96 -0.54
N GLU A 130 6.38 10.62 0.61
CA GLU A 130 7.42 11.54 1.08
C GLU A 130 8.76 10.84 1.33
N THR A 131 8.72 9.58 1.77
CA THR A 131 9.94 8.79 1.93
C THR A 131 10.58 8.45 0.58
N ILE A 132 9.79 8.06 -0.43
CA ILE A 132 10.28 7.77 -1.79
C ILE A 132 10.88 9.04 -2.42
N LYS A 133 10.28 10.21 -2.22
CA LYS A 133 10.82 11.50 -2.66
C LYS A 133 12.20 11.76 -2.03
N LYS A 134 12.32 11.63 -0.71
CA LYS A 134 13.61 11.78 0.00
C LYS A 134 14.67 10.77 -0.47
N LEU A 135 14.26 9.57 -0.88
CA LEU A 135 15.15 8.55 -1.45
C LEU A 135 15.55 8.85 -2.90
N ASN A 136 14.92 9.81 -3.55
CA ASN A 136 15.08 10.14 -4.98
C ASN A 136 15.02 8.88 -5.85
N TRP A 137 13.98 8.06 -5.65
CA TRP A 137 13.84 6.76 -6.29
C TRP A 137 12.50 6.66 -7.02
N SER A 138 12.51 6.87 -8.33
CA SER A 138 11.31 6.84 -9.19
C SER A 138 10.93 5.41 -9.53
N PRO A 139 9.80 4.87 -9.02
CA PRO A 139 9.31 3.55 -9.37
C PRO A 139 8.67 3.53 -10.77
N ASP A 140 8.87 2.45 -11.54
CA ASP A 140 8.11 2.18 -12.77
C ASP A 140 6.71 1.63 -12.43
N ILE A 141 6.63 0.80 -11.38
CA ILE A 141 5.36 0.24 -10.88
C ILE A 141 5.28 0.48 -9.36
N ILE A 142 4.09 0.89 -8.91
CA ILE A 142 3.70 0.94 -7.51
C ILE A 142 2.60 -0.10 -7.30
N HIS A 143 2.90 -1.18 -6.58
CA HIS A 143 1.94 -2.25 -6.33
C HIS A 143 1.43 -2.19 -4.90
N VAL A 144 0.12 -1.98 -4.77
CA VAL A 144 -0.59 -1.76 -3.51
C VAL A 144 -1.26 -3.04 -3.04
N HIS A 145 -1.05 -3.41 -1.77
CA HIS A 145 -1.61 -4.59 -1.14
C HIS A 145 -2.22 -4.25 0.24
N GLY A 146 -3.45 -4.69 0.44
CA GLY A 146 -4.13 -4.54 1.73
C GLY A 146 -4.76 -3.17 1.98
N TRP A 147 -5.67 -3.15 2.95
CA TRP A 147 -6.59 -2.04 3.19
C TRP A 147 -5.91 -0.70 3.51
N ILE A 148 -4.85 -0.70 4.31
CA ILE A 148 -4.20 0.55 4.77
C ILE A 148 -3.47 1.27 3.63
N ALA A 149 -3.09 0.54 2.57
CA ALA A 149 -2.44 1.08 1.39
C ALA A 149 -3.46 1.51 0.30
N SER A 150 -4.74 1.17 0.46
CA SER A 150 -5.78 1.35 -0.57
C SER A 150 -6.01 2.80 -0.99
N ILE A 151 -5.71 3.77 -0.12
CA ILE A 151 -5.88 5.19 -0.41
C ILE A 151 -4.70 5.81 -1.18
N LEU A 152 -3.56 5.12 -1.25
CA LEU A 152 -2.35 5.61 -1.93
C LEU A 152 -2.57 5.93 -3.41
N PRO A 153 -3.31 5.14 -4.22
CA PRO A 153 -3.59 5.47 -5.61
C PRO A 153 -4.27 6.83 -5.80
N LEU A 154 -5.23 7.17 -4.93
CA LEU A 154 -5.88 8.48 -4.95
C LEU A 154 -4.86 9.61 -4.69
N TYR A 155 -4.03 9.46 -3.65
CA TYR A 155 -3.01 10.46 -3.34
C TYR A 155 -2.00 10.66 -4.47
N LEU A 156 -1.55 9.59 -5.12
CA LEU A 156 -0.64 9.67 -6.26
C LEU A 156 -1.27 10.39 -7.46
N LYS A 157 -2.57 10.16 -7.71
CA LYS A 157 -3.27 10.71 -8.85
C LYS A 157 -3.70 12.17 -8.68
N GLU A 158 -3.98 12.58 -7.44
CA GLU A 158 -4.54 13.91 -7.15
C GLU A 158 -3.54 14.84 -6.47
N TYR A 159 -3.00 14.45 -5.31
CA TYR A 159 -2.14 15.28 -4.49
C TYR A 159 -0.70 15.35 -5.02
N TYR A 160 -0.17 14.22 -5.51
CA TYR A 160 1.20 14.11 -6.03
C TYR A 160 1.28 14.00 -7.56
N LYS A 161 0.22 14.33 -8.29
CA LYS A 161 0.13 14.18 -9.75
C LYS A 161 1.24 14.88 -10.53
N ASP A 162 1.69 16.04 -10.03
CA ASP A 162 2.72 16.86 -10.67
C ASP A 162 4.13 16.58 -10.17
N ASP A 163 4.30 15.60 -9.26
CA ASP A 163 5.61 15.25 -8.72
C ASP A 163 6.41 14.40 -9.73
N PRO A 164 7.60 14.87 -10.18
CA PRO A 164 8.38 14.21 -11.23
C PRO A 164 8.83 12.78 -10.87
N ILE A 165 8.87 12.43 -9.57
CA ILE A 165 9.22 11.09 -9.10
C ILE A 165 8.18 10.05 -9.57
N PHE A 166 6.90 10.45 -9.69
CA PHE A 166 5.78 9.53 -9.95
C PHE A 166 5.14 9.70 -11.33
N THR A 167 5.53 10.70 -12.10
CA THR A 167 4.91 11.04 -13.41
C THR A 167 4.80 9.83 -14.36
N ASN A 168 5.78 8.94 -14.34
CA ASN A 168 5.80 7.76 -15.21
C ASN A 168 5.45 6.45 -14.47
N SER A 169 5.07 6.53 -13.21
CA SER A 169 4.73 5.35 -12.41
C SER A 169 3.36 4.81 -12.78
N LYS A 170 3.27 3.49 -12.89
CA LYS A 170 2.00 2.77 -13.05
C LYS A 170 1.56 2.19 -11.72
N VAL A 171 0.31 2.38 -11.36
CA VAL A 171 -0.26 1.91 -10.11
C VAL A 171 -1.06 0.64 -10.32
N VAL A 172 -0.70 -0.43 -9.61
CA VAL A 172 -1.40 -1.71 -9.60
C VAL A 172 -1.99 -1.95 -8.21
N VAL A 173 -3.23 -2.40 -8.14
CA VAL A 173 -3.91 -2.70 -6.87
C VAL A 173 -4.26 -4.18 -6.81
N SER A 174 -3.79 -4.88 -5.76
CA SER A 174 -4.24 -6.25 -5.44
C SER A 174 -5.41 -6.21 -4.47
N VAL A 175 -6.52 -6.84 -4.85
CA VAL A 175 -7.72 -6.96 -4.03
C VAL A 175 -7.86 -8.40 -3.53
N TYR A 176 -8.04 -8.55 -2.23
CA TYR A 176 -8.19 -9.82 -1.53
C TYR A 176 -9.64 -10.04 -1.09
N GLY A 177 -9.88 -11.02 -0.26
CA GLY A 177 -11.12 -11.11 0.49
C GLY A 177 -11.25 -9.96 1.50
N ASN A 178 -12.38 -9.87 2.16
CA ASN A 178 -12.67 -8.78 3.09
C ASN A 178 -11.73 -8.80 4.32
N GLU A 179 -10.79 -7.85 4.39
CA GLU A 179 -9.84 -7.69 5.50
C GLU A 179 -10.42 -6.89 6.67
N ILE A 180 -11.48 -6.13 6.45
CA ILE A 180 -12.11 -5.26 7.43
C ILE A 180 -13.61 -5.52 7.46
N SER A 181 -14.13 -5.83 8.64
CA SER A 181 -15.58 -5.89 8.87
C SER A 181 -16.08 -4.54 9.40
N GLY A 182 -17.08 -3.98 8.73
CA GLY A 182 -17.64 -2.67 9.08
C GLY A 182 -17.11 -1.53 8.20
N SER A 183 -17.12 -0.31 8.73
CA SER A 183 -16.74 0.92 8.05
C SER A 183 -15.70 1.67 8.85
N LEU A 184 -14.78 2.34 8.17
CA LEU A 184 -13.89 3.32 8.79
C LEU A 184 -14.69 4.58 9.20
N ASN A 185 -13.99 5.58 9.71
CA ASN A 185 -14.61 6.83 10.12
C ASN A 185 -15.21 7.56 8.90
N PRO A 186 -16.51 7.92 8.93
CA PRO A 186 -17.16 8.64 7.81
C PRO A 186 -16.59 10.04 7.57
N LYS A 187 -15.82 10.61 8.52
CA LYS A 187 -15.07 11.84 8.31
C LYS A 187 -13.82 11.66 7.41
N MET A 188 -13.52 10.45 6.91
CA MET A 188 -12.38 10.19 6.04
C MET A 188 -12.35 11.14 4.84
N VAL A 189 -13.50 11.38 4.19
CA VAL A 189 -13.59 12.29 3.04
C VAL A 189 -13.24 13.73 3.41
N SER A 190 -13.71 14.22 4.56
CA SER A 190 -13.39 15.60 4.99
C SER A 190 -11.91 15.77 5.30
N LYS A 191 -11.25 14.74 5.86
CA LYS A 191 -9.81 14.72 6.13
C LYS A 191 -8.98 14.67 4.85
N ILE A 192 -9.43 13.93 3.84
CA ILE A 192 -8.79 13.91 2.53
C ILE A 192 -8.95 15.27 1.83
N LYS A 193 -10.13 15.90 1.92
CA LYS A 193 -10.37 17.25 1.36
C LYS A 193 -9.54 18.33 2.05
N PHE A 194 -9.10 18.12 3.28
CA PHE A 194 -8.15 19.02 3.94
C PHE A 194 -6.80 19.10 3.19
N ASP A 195 -6.41 18.04 2.51
CA ASP A 195 -5.25 18.01 1.60
C ASP A 195 -5.56 18.62 0.21
N GLU A 196 -6.64 19.41 0.06
CA GLU A 196 -7.08 20.05 -1.18
C GLU A 196 -7.37 19.06 -2.33
N ILE A 197 -7.68 17.81 -1.98
CA ILE A 197 -8.09 16.79 -2.96
C ILE A 197 -9.58 16.95 -3.27
N GLU A 198 -9.87 17.35 -4.50
CA GLU A 198 -11.23 17.39 -5.06
C GLU A 198 -11.34 16.40 -6.22
N SER A 199 -11.89 15.23 -5.95
CA SER A 199 -12.06 14.16 -6.92
C SER A 199 -13.46 13.57 -6.83
N ASP A 200 -14.08 13.31 -7.98
CA ASP A 200 -15.39 12.64 -8.04
C ASP A 200 -15.36 11.25 -7.40
N THR A 201 -14.17 10.62 -7.37
CA THR A 201 -13.97 9.31 -6.74
C THR A 201 -14.12 9.33 -5.22
N LEU A 202 -14.12 10.51 -4.57
CA LEU A 202 -14.35 10.64 -3.13
C LEU A 202 -15.77 10.28 -2.71
N SER A 203 -16.75 10.39 -3.61
CA SER A 203 -18.15 10.02 -3.33
C SER A 203 -18.27 8.55 -2.91
N VAL A 204 -17.40 7.69 -3.38
CA VAL A 204 -17.35 6.26 -3.01
C VAL A 204 -16.94 6.07 -1.54
N LEU A 205 -16.24 7.04 -0.94
CA LEU A 205 -15.70 6.96 0.42
C LEU A 205 -16.59 7.59 1.49
N GLU A 206 -17.83 7.99 1.17
CA GLU A 206 -18.76 8.57 2.17
C GLU A 206 -19.11 7.60 3.31
N LYS A 207 -19.11 6.30 3.01
CA LYS A 207 -19.23 5.22 4.00
C LYS A 207 -18.09 4.22 3.76
N PRO A 208 -16.87 4.51 4.21
CA PRO A 208 -15.67 3.79 3.75
C PRO A 208 -15.59 2.37 4.32
N THR A 209 -16.33 1.44 3.72
CA THR A 209 -16.19 0.00 3.94
C THR A 209 -14.95 -0.52 3.22
N TYR A 210 -14.57 -1.77 3.47
CA TYR A 210 -13.49 -2.42 2.71
C TYR A 210 -13.72 -2.33 1.19
N LEU A 211 -14.94 -2.64 0.76
CA LEU A 211 -15.32 -2.59 -0.66
C LEU A 211 -15.18 -1.18 -1.25
N ASP A 212 -15.60 -0.16 -0.50
CA ASP A 212 -15.54 1.23 -0.97
C ASP A 212 -14.10 1.74 -1.06
N LEU A 213 -13.24 1.36 -0.10
CA LEU A 213 -11.81 1.64 -0.18
C LEU A 213 -11.18 1.05 -1.46
N PHE A 214 -11.52 -0.19 -1.80
CA PHE A 214 -10.96 -0.82 -2.99
C PHE A 214 -11.63 -0.37 -4.29
N LYS A 215 -12.91 0.01 -4.27
CA LYS A 215 -13.51 0.71 -5.42
C LYS A 215 -12.78 2.02 -5.71
N ASN A 216 -12.51 2.83 -4.69
CA ASN A 216 -11.72 4.05 -4.85
C ASN A 216 -10.31 3.77 -5.37
N ALA A 217 -9.63 2.76 -4.81
CA ALA A 217 -8.30 2.34 -5.26
C ALA A 217 -8.30 1.91 -6.74
N VAL A 218 -9.29 1.13 -7.17
CA VAL A 218 -9.46 0.70 -8.56
C VAL A 218 -9.67 1.89 -9.47
N LEU A 219 -10.54 2.83 -9.14
CA LEU A 219 -10.79 4.05 -9.94
C LEU A 219 -9.51 4.86 -10.19
N ASN A 220 -8.59 4.85 -9.22
CA ASN A 220 -7.35 5.63 -9.25
C ASN A 220 -6.09 4.81 -9.64
N SER A 221 -6.24 3.57 -10.12
CA SER A 221 -5.13 2.69 -10.52
C SER A 221 -5.02 2.50 -12.03
N ASP A 222 -3.92 1.94 -12.51
CA ASP A 222 -3.68 1.56 -13.92
C ASP A 222 -3.96 0.08 -14.20
N GLY A 223 -3.98 -0.77 -13.17
CA GLY A 223 -4.29 -2.19 -13.29
C GLY A 223 -4.74 -2.80 -11.99
N VAL A 224 -5.45 -3.93 -12.08
CA VAL A 224 -6.07 -4.60 -10.94
C VAL A 224 -5.69 -6.06 -10.90
N VAL A 225 -5.35 -6.55 -9.72
CA VAL A 225 -5.15 -7.98 -9.47
C VAL A 225 -6.23 -8.47 -8.51
N ILE A 226 -6.99 -9.47 -8.94
CA ILE A 226 -7.92 -10.21 -8.10
C ILE A 226 -7.13 -11.34 -7.45
N ALA A 227 -6.69 -11.10 -6.22
CA ALA A 227 -5.76 -11.97 -5.51
C ALA A 227 -6.47 -13.04 -4.64
N SER A 228 -7.79 -13.04 -4.61
CA SER A 228 -8.61 -14.03 -3.87
C SER A 228 -9.91 -14.32 -4.59
N ASP A 229 -10.35 -15.56 -4.53
CA ASP A 229 -11.68 -15.98 -5.03
C ASP A 229 -12.83 -15.41 -4.18
N GLN A 230 -12.51 -14.86 -3.00
CA GLN A 230 -13.48 -14.19 -2.12
C GLN A 230 -13.64 -12.68 -2.43
N THR A 231 -12.94 -12.18 -3.44
CA THR A 231 -13.07 -10.77 -3.86
C THR A 231 -14.49 -10.53 -4.40
N ASP A 232 -15.10 -9.41 -3.96
CA ASP A 232 -16.43 -9.02 -4.41
C ASP A 232 -16.47 -8.86 -5.94
N PRO A 233 -17.40 -9.49 -6.66
CA PRO A 233 -17.47 -9.43 -8.12
C PRO A 233 -17.58 -8.01 -8.69
N SER A 234 -18.17 -7.07 -7.96
CA SER A 234 -18.31 -5.67 -8.37
C SER A 234 -16.97 -4.98 -8.61
N ILE A 235 -15.88 -5.45 -8.01
CA ILE A 235 -14.52 -4.95 -8.27
C ILE A 235 -14.08 -5.30 -9.69
N VAL A 236 -14.36 -6.54 -10.13
CA VAL A 236 -14.03 -6.98 -11.51
C VAL A 236 -14.87 -6.21 -12.52
N GLU A 237 -16.17 -6.03 -12.25
CA GLU A 237 -17.09 -5.26 -13.07
C GLU A 237 -16.63 -3.82 -13.21
N LEU A 238 -16.25 -3.18 -12.09
CA LEU A 238 -15.73 -1.82 -12.09
C LEU A 238 -14.44 -1.70 -12.91
N ALA A 239 -13.48 -2.62 -12.70
CA ALA A 239 -12.22 -2.61 -13.44
C ALA A 239 -12.44 -2.76 -14.96
N ASN A 240 -13.34 -3.64 -15.38
CA ASN A 240 -13.71 -3.83 -16.78
C ASN A 240 -14.40 -2.59 -17.35
N ALA A 241 -15.33 -1.97 -16.61
CA ALA A 241 -16.01 -0.74 -17.03
C ALA A 241 -15.04 0.42 -17.22
N GLN A 242 -13.91 0.42 -16.52
CA GLN A 242 -12.83 1.40 -16.66
C GLN A 242 -11.76 0.97 -17.69
N ASN A 243 -11.97 -0.11 -18.44
CA ASN A 243 -11.01 -0.69 -19.40
C ASN A 243 -9.63 -0.95 -18.82
N LYS A 244 -9.55 -1.30 -17.54
CA LYS A 244 -8.27 -1.58 -16.85
C LYS A 244 -7.83 -3.02 -17.07
N PRO A 245 -6.53 -3.29 -17.27
CA PRO A 245 -5.99 -4.65 -17.25
C PRO A 245 -6.32 -5.34 -15.92
N VAL A 246 -6.86 -6.56 -15.99
CA VAL A 246 -7.19 -7.37 -14.80
C VAL A 246 -6.41 -8.69 -14.85
N LEU A 247 -5.72 -9.01 -13.76
CA LEU A 247 -5.12 -10.32 -13.51
C LEU A 247 -5.92 -11.05 -12.41
N LYS A 248 -6.38 -12.27 -12.66
CA LYS A 248 -6.98 -13.13 -11.64
C LYS A 248 -5.94 -14.15 -11.17
N CYS A 249 -5.19 -13.81 -10.13
CA CYS A 249 -4.11 -14.64 -9.62
C CYS A 249 -3.81 -14.36 -8.15
N GLY A 250 -4.19 -15.27 -7.27
CA GLY A 250 -3.80 -15.29 -5.86
C GLY A 250 -2.44 -15.97 -5.63
N PHE A 251 -2.14 -16.25 -4.36
CA PHE A 251 -0.93 -16.99 -3.97
C PHE A 251 -1.15 -18.50 -4.24
N LYS A 252 -0.74 -18.94 -5.42
CA LYS A 252 -0.87 -20.32 -5.91
C LYS A 252 0.39 -20.77 -6.66
N GLU A 253 0.49 -22.04 -7.01
CA GLU A 253 1.58 -22.50 -7.88
C GLU A 253 1.54 -21.77 -9.24
N GLY A 254 2.70 -21.39 -9.75
CA GLY A 254 2.82 -20.69 -11.04
C GLY A 254 2.56 -19.19 -11.02
N PHE A 255 2.06 -18.59 -9.92
CA PHE A 255 1.70 -17.18 -9.82
C PHE A 255 2.81 -16.23 -10.31
N LYS A 256 4.08 -16.56 -10.07
CA LYS A 256 5.21 -15.71 -10.45
C LYS A 256 5.26 -15.41 -11.93
N LYS A 257 4.96 -16.39 -12.79
CA LYS A 257 4.95 -16.23 -14.24
C LYS A 257 3.79 -15.32 -14.66
N GLU A 258 2.60 -15.52 -14.09
CA GLU A 258 1.41 -14.72 -14.37
C GLU A 258 1.62 -13.24 -14.01
N TYR A 259 2.20 -12.95 -12.83
CA TYR A 259 2.51 -11.58 -12.42
C TYR A 259 3.61 -10.94 -13.27
N LEU A 260 4.64 -11.71 -13.63
CA LEU A 260 5.73 -11.21 -14.48
C LEU A 260 5.19 -10.79 -15.85
N GLU A 261 4.34 -11.61 -16.46
CA GLU A 261 3.69 -11.31 -17.73
C GLU A 261 2.76 -10.11 -17.61
N PHE A 262 1.96 -10.05 -16.55
CA PHE A 262 1.07 -8.91 -16.29
C PHE A 262 1.84 -7.59 -16.20
N TYR A 263 2.92 -7.55 -15.42
CA TYR A 263 3.73 -6.34 -15.29
C TYR A 263 4.35 -5.93 -16.62
N SER A 264 4.97 -6.88 -17.35
CA SER A 264 5.74 -6.55 -18.54
C SER A 264 4.88 -6.25 -19.77
N SER A 265 3.73 -6.95 -19.93
CA SER A 265 2.96 -6.95 -21.17
C SER A 265 1.62 -6.22 -21.07
N LYS A 266 1.18 -5.87 -19.84
CA LYS A 266 -0.11 -5.19 -19.63
C LYS A 266 0.03 -3.85 -18.91
N ILE A 267 1.04 -3.71 -18.04
CA ILE A 267 1.21 -2.51 -17.22
C ILE A 267 2.29 -1.59 -17.79
N LEU A 268 3.39 -2.14 -18.27
CA LEU A 268 4.55 -1.37 -18.79
C LEU A 268 4.60 -1.28 -20.31
N SER A 269 3.62 -1.87 -21.02
CA SER A 269 3.51 -1.83 -22.47
C SER A 269 3.02 -0.48 -22.97
#